data_a1f9eb8175b315f69b9d691134e8a4d3
#
_entry.id   a1f9eb8175b315f69b9d691134e8a4d3
#
_cell.length_a   1.000
_cell.length_b   1.000
_cell.length_c   1.000
_cell.angle_alpha   90.00
_cell.angle_beta   90.00
_cell.angle_gamma   90.00
#
_symmetry.space_group_name_H-M   'P 1'
#
loop_
_entity.id
_entity.type
_entity.pdbx_description
1 polymer ?
#
loop_
_entity_poly.entity_id
_entity_poly.type
_entity_poly.pdbx_seq_one_letter_code
_entity_poly.pdbx_strand_id
1 'polypeptide(L)'
;MRLAVWMPFQQAVNFLSDMLSVQVSKAQVVRQTEAAGAAYVSVQNEQAERIEREAPEALPGSDKLVMSADGAMVPLRKGEWAEVKTLAIGEVQPAVKKQHEWVVRTRNISYFSRLVNAAQFEPLSLVEVHRRGLEKSRQVAAVMDGAEWLQSLVTYHRPDAVRILDFAHAGQRIGQVGQALFGEGTPQANQWSSQRLHQLKHEGPQDILVELRQLQQQHPQMEILAENLAYLEKREAQMQYPHFQEQGWPIGSGMVESANKLVVEARLKGAGMHWERSHVNPMLALRNIVCSDRWTDEWPLIVQQLGKQARERRNSNREQRRLARLPEPSAIPEVPPMEALSEPPEKLPKEVAEKPEQSGPRKPAANHPWRNSPIGRALYMPSKDARN
;
A
#
# COMPACT_ATOMS: atom_id res chain seq x y z
N MET A 1 19.46 -8.53 12.90
CA MET A 1 18.14 -8.04 12.43
C MET A 1 18.23 -7.26 11.13
N ARG A 2 19.05 -6.20 11.00
CA ARG A 2 19.12 -5.37 9.77
C ARG A 2 19.35 -6.21 8.50
N LEU A 3 20.20 -7.24 8.52
CA LEU A 3 20.40 -8.15 7.38
C LEU A 3 19.09 -8.88 6.98
N ALA A 4 18.32 -9.36 7.96
CA ALA A 4 17.06 -10.07 7.70
C ALA A 4 15.96 -9.19 7.11
N VAL A 5 16.10 -7.88 7.17
CA VAL A 5 15.22 -6.92 6.49
C VAL A 5 15.54 -6.86 4.99
N TRP A 6 16.80 -7.07 4.60
CA TRP A 6 17.25 -7.03 3.21
C TRP A 6 17.15 -8.38 2.48
N MET A 7 17.37 -9.48 3.19
CA MET A 7 17.46 -10.82 2.60
C MET A 7 16.63 -11.85 3.37
N PRO A 8 16.34 -13.02 2.77
CA PRO A 8 15.66 -14.13 3.45
C PRO A 8 16.36 -14.52 4.75
N PHE A 9 15.59 -14.93 5.77
CA PHE A 9 16.11 -15.23 7.10
C PHE A 9 17.24 -16.25 7.10
N GLN A 10 17.15 -17.30 6.28
CA GLN A 10 18.22 -18.30 6.17
C GLN A 10 19.52 -17.71 5.60
N GLN A 11 19.39 -16.84 4.58
CA GLN A 11 20.56 -16.17 4.01
C GLN A 11 21.22 -15.23 5.01
N ALA A 12 20.42 -14.53 5.83
CA ALA A 12 20.96 -13.69 6.91
C ALA A 12 21.71 -14.51 7.96
N VAL A 13 21.24 -15.72 8.32
CA VAL A 13 21.95 -16.65 9.21
C VAL A 13 23.27 -17.10 8.58
N ASN A 14 23.24 -17.55 7.34
CA ASN A 14 24.44 -18.00 6.64
C ASN A 14 25.47 -16.86 6.55
N PHE A 15 25.04 -15.65 6.16
CA PHE A 15 25.93 -14.48 6.12
C PHE A 15 26.61 -14.18 7.45
N LEU A 16 25.87 -14.25 8.56
CA LEU A 16 26.42 -14.03 9.90
C LEU A 16 27.45 -15.11 10.27
N SER A 17 27.17 -16.36 9.93
CA SER A 17 28.09 -17.48 10.15
C SER A 17 29.36 -17.33 9.33
N ASP A 18 29.21 -17.12 8.02
CA ASP A 18 30.31 -17.19 7.04
C ASP A 18 31.24 -15.97 7.12
N MET A 19 30.64 -14.77 7.31
CA MET A 19 31.40 -13.51 7.29
C MET A 19 31.82 -13.00 8.66
N LEU A 20 31.07 -13.34 9.71
CA LEU A 20 31.31 -12.78 11.04
C LEU A 20 31.54 -13.85 12.11
N SER A 21 31.53 -15.14 11.75
CA SER A 21 31.65 -16.28 12.67
C SER A 21 30.62 -16.26 13.82
N VAL A 22 29.44 -15.62 13.59
CA VAL A 22 28.38 -15.50 14.58
C VAL A 22 27.33 -16.59 14.34
N GLN A 23 27.20 -17.48 15.31
CA GLN A 23 26.22 -18.58 15.28
C GLN A 23 24.90 -18.17 15.89
N VAL A 24 23.85 -18.13 15.05
CA VAL A 24 22.46 -17.84 15.47
C VAL A 24 21.51 -18.81 14.78
N SER A 25 20.42 -19.17 15.44
CA SER A 25 19.40 -20.00 14.79
C SER A 25 18.48 -19.13 13.92
N LYS A 26 17.96 -19.71 12.82
CA LYS A 26 16.94 -19.06 11.98
C LYS A 26 15.74 -18.61 12.82
N ALA A 27 15.26 -19.46 13.73
CA ALA A 27 14.13 -19.14 14.60
C ALA A 27 14.39 -17.91 15.48
N GLN A 28 15.62 -17.74 15.97
CA GLN A 28 16.01 -16.57 16.75
C GLN A 28 16.01 -15.31 15.89
N VAL A 29 16.57 -15.38 14.67
CA VAL A 29 16.59 -14.23 13.74
C VAL A 29 15.16 -13.82 13.37
N VAL A 30 14.28 -14.78 13.02
CA VAL A 30 12.87 -14.55 12.76
C VAL A 30 12.21 -13.83 13.93
N ARG A 31 12.22 -14.45 15.11
CA ARG A 31 11.57 -13.92 16.32
C ARG A 31 12.03 -12.51 16.69
N GLN A 32 13.34 -12.25 16.62
CA GLN A 32 13.89 -10.94 16.97
C GLN A 32 13.53 -9.88 15.93
N THR A 33 13.53 -10.24 14.64
CA THR A 33 13.17 -9.31 13.57
C THR A 33 11.68 -8.96 13.64
N GLU A 34 10.82 -9.94 13.85
CA GLU A 34 9.38 -9.74 14.00
C GLU A 34 9.05 -8.91 15.24
N ALA A 35 9.70 -9.20 16.38
CA ALA A 35 9.52 -8.43 17.61
C ALA A 35 9.95 -6.96 17.42
N ALA A 36 11.08 -6.71 16.76
CA ALA A 36 11.55 -5.35 16.47
C ALA A 36 10.59 -4.61 15.53
N GLY A 37 10.12 -5.29 14.50
CA GLY A 37 9.14 -4.73 13.57
C GLY A 37 7.81 -4.42 14.24
N ALA A 38 7.29 -5.34 15.07
CA ALA A 38 6.06 -5.13 15.84
C ALA A 38 6.19 -3.97 16.84
N ALA A 39 7.34 -3.84 17.49
CA ALA A 39 7.63 -2.70 18.37
C ALA A 39 7.59 -1.38 17.59
N TYR A 40 8.17 -1.35 16.38
CA TYR A 40 8.14 -0.14 15.57
C TYR A 40 6.75 0.16 14.99
N VAL A 41 5.95 -0.84 14.64
CA VAL A 41 4.53 -0.66 14.32
C VAL A 41 3.79 0.05 15.45
N SER A 42 4.01 -0.37 16.72
CA SER A 42 3.40 0.31 17.89
C SER A 42 3.86 1.75 18.00
N VAL A 43 5.16 2.03 17.83
CA VAL A 43 5.70 3.41 17.85
C VAL A 43 5.01 4.28 16.80
N GLN A 44 4.88 3.79 15.56
CA GLN A 44 4.25 4.55 14.49
C GLN A 44 2.76 4.78 14.72
N ASN A 45 2.05 3.79 15.26
CA ASN A 45 0.63 3.95 15.61
C ASN A 45 0.45 5.00 16.72
N GLU A 46 1.25 4.92 17.80
CA GLU A 46 1.26 5.92 18.88
C GLU A 46 1.61 7.32 18.35
N GLN A 47 2.52 7.42 17.38
CA GLN A 47 2.88 8.69 16.73
C GLN A 47 1.72 9.23 15.87
N ALA A 48 1.05 8.38 15.07
CA ALA A 48 -0.09 8.79 14.25
C ALA A 48 -1.23 9.34 15.12
N GLU A 49 -1.62 8.60 16.17
CA GLU A 49 -2.64 9.02 17.13
C GLU A 49 -2.29 10.34 17.83
N ARG A 50 -1.00 10.52 18.16
CA ARG A 50 -0.53 11.77 18.75
C ARG A 50 -0.61 12.94 17.79
N ILE A 51 -0.20 12.75 16.54
CA ILE A 51 -0.25 13.79 15.51
C ILE A 51 -1.70 14.20 15.26
N GLU A 52 -2.61 13.24 15.14
CA GLU A 52 -4.02 13.49 14.92
C GLU A 52 -4.68 14.24 16.10
N ARG A 53 -4.36 13.86 17.34
CA ARG A 53 -4.94 14.46 18.54
C ARG A 53 -4.36 15.82 18.89
N GLU A 54 -3.03 15.99 18.77
CA GLU A 54 -2.31 17.14 19.31
C GLU A 54 -1.96 18.16 18.23
N ALA A 55 -2.07 17.77 16.95
CA ALA A 55 -1.67 18.60 15.79
C ALA A 55 -0.33 19.33 16.03
N PRO A 56 0.75 18.61 16.39
CA PRO A 56 2.02 19.25 16.67
C PRO A 56 2.52 20.02 15.45
N GLU A 57 3.37 20.99 15.68
CA GLU A 57 3.94 21.75 14.57
C GLU A 57 4.75 20.83 13.64
N ALA A 58 4.38 20.81 12.35
CA ALA A 58 5.08 20.01 11.35
C ALA A 58 6.53 20.53 11.15
N LEU A 59 7.43 19.62 10.85
CA LEU A 59 8.81 19.98 10.47
C LEU A 59 8.80 20.86 9.20
N PRO A 60 9.82 21.69 9.01
CA PRO A 60 9.99 22.39 7.74
C PRO A 60 10.09 21.39 6.60
N GLY A 61 9.16 21.47 5.63
CA GLY A 61 9.20 20.68 4.40
C GLY A 61 10.08 21.32 3.34
N SER A 62 10.47 20.54 2.34
CA SER A 62 11.06 21.09 1.13
C SER A 62 10.04 21.98 0.39
N ASP A 63 10.52 22.96 -0.35
CA ASP A 63 9.66 23.92 -1.06
C ASP A 63 8.68 23.23 -2.02
N LYS A 64 9.11 22.15 -2.68
CA LYS A 64 8.31 21.41 -3.66
C LYS A 64 8.40 19.91 -3.44
N LEU A 65 7.28 19.30 -3.03
CA LEU A 65 7.16 17.87 -2.79
C LEU A 65 6.21 17.20 -3.77
N VAL A 66 6.46 15.94 -4.04
CA VAL A 66 5.51 15.05 -4.71
C VAL A 66 5.21 13.87 -3.82
N MET A 67 3.93 13.54 -3.71
CA MET A 67 3.45 12.30 -3.10
C MET A 67 2.87 11.37 -4.16
N SER A 68 3.03 10.08 -3.95
CA SER A 68 2.46 9.05 -4.81
C SER A 68 2.12 7.84 -3.95
N ALA A 69 0.96 7.26 -4.15
CA ALA A 69 0.56 6.05 -3.43
C ALA A 69 0.00 5.00 -4.39
N ASP A 70 0.14 3.74 -4.02
CA ASP A 70 -0.28 2.60 -4.83
C ASP A 70 -0.39 1.34 -3.98
N GLY A 71 -1.04 0.30 -4.51
CA GLY A 71 -1.21 -0.99 -3.89
C GLY A 71 -0.32 -2.08 -4.50
N ALA A 72 0.29 -2.91 -3.67
CA ALA A 72 1.03 -4.09 -4.11
C ALA A 72 0.50 -5.36 -3.45
N MET A 73 0.22 -6.40 -4.25
CA MET A 73 -0.24 -7.68 -3.73
C MET A 73 0.91 -8.50 -3.17
N VAL A 74 0.74 -9.08 -1.98
CA VAL A 74 1.69 -9.99 -1.34
C VAL A 74 1.07 -11.36 -1.09
N PRO A 75 1.83 -12.47 -1.27
CA PRO A 75 1.32 -13.81 -1.03
C PRO A 75 1.29 -14.10 0.47
N LEU A 76 0.14 -14.50 0.96
CA LEU A 76 -0.06 -14.98 2.31
C LEU A 76 -0.10 -16.52 2.33
N ARG A 77 -0.01 -17.08 3.53
CA ARG A 77 -0.19 -18.54 3.74
C ARG A 77 -1.57 -18.98 3.27
N LYS A 78 -1.72 -20.27 2.99
CA LYS A 78 -2.98 -20.90 2.49
C LYS A 78 -3.45 -20.38 1.13
N GLY A 79 -2.55 -19.82 0.31
CA GLY A 79 -2.87 -19.36 -1.04
C GLY A 79 -3.63 -18.03 -1.11
N GLU A 80 -3.75 -17.31 -0.01
CA GLU A 80 -4.34 -15.98 0.03
C GLU A 80 -3.38 -14.93 -0.55
N TRP A 81 -3.96 -13.84 -1.05
CA TRP A 81 -3.23 -12.63 -1.45
C TRP A 81 -3.83 -11.44 -0.74
N ALA A 82 -2.97 -10.52 -0.33
CA ALA A 82 -3.40 -9.29 0.32
C ALA A 82 -2.69 -8.08 -0.26
N GLU A 83 -3.40 -6.96 -0.31
CA GLU A 83 -2.88 -5.71 -0.81
C GLU A 83 -2.18 -4.93 0.30
N VAL A 84 -0.91 -4.62 0.07
CA VAL A 84 -0.12 -3.66 0.85
C VAL A 84 -0.26 -2.30 0.20
N LYS A 85 -0.65 -1.29 0.95
CA LYS A 85 -0.67 0.10 0.50
C LYS A 85 0.66 0.77 0.81
N THR A 86 1.19 1.50 -0.15
CA THR A 86 2.47 2.21 -0.05
C THR A 86 2.28 3.67 -0.43
N LEU A 87 2.75 4.56 0.44
CA LEU A 87 2.94 5.98 0.18
C LEU A 87 4.43 6.25 -0.01
N ALA A 88 4.78 6.97 -1.06
CA ALA A 88 6.11 7.51 -1.31
C ALA A 88 6.05 9.04 -1.37
N ILE A 89 6.97 9.72 -0.69
CA ILE A 89 7.11 11.19 -0.71
C ILE A 89 8.53 11.53 -1.12
N GLY A 90 8.67 12.38 -2.12
CA GLY A 90 9.97 12.79 -2.65
C GLY A 90 10.06 14.29 -2.94
N GLU A 91 11.28 14.81 -2.98
CA GLU A 91 11.57 16.18 -3.35
C GLU A 91 11.67 16.31 -4.85
N VAL A 92 10.94 17.26 -5.41
CA VAL A 92 10.96 17.54 -6.85
C VAL A 92 12.21 18.37 -7.18
N GLN A 93 13.03 17.86 -8.07
CA GLN A 93 14.21 18.55 -8.53
C GLN A 93 13.86 19.43 -9.75
N PRO A 94 14.61 20.51 -9.98
CA PRO A 94 14.47 21.31 -11.19
C PRO A 94 14.50 20.44 -12.45
N ALA A 95 13.64 20.75 -13.39
CA ALA A 95 13.59 20.04 -14.67
C ALA A 95 14.91 20.17 -15.42
N VAL A 96 15.41 19.07 -15.95
CA VAL A 96 16.65 19.02 -16.74
C VAL A 96 16.33 18.59 -18.15
N LYS A 97 16.82 19.33 -19.14
CA LYS A 97 16.64 18.96 -20.55
C LYS A 97 17.54 17.75 -20.89
N LYS A 98 16.92 16.66 -21.33
CA LYS A 98 17.60 15.47 -21.85
C LYS A 98 17.13 15.22 -23.27
N GLN A 99 18.11 15.17 -24.20
CA GLN A 99 17.85 15.00 -25.63
C GLN A 99 16.80 16.00 -26.14
N HIS A 100 15.65 16.01 -26.23
CA HIS A 100 14.69 17.05 -26.62
C HIS A 100 13.54 17.19 -25.61
N GLU A 101 13.58 16.42 -24.50
CA GLU A 101 12.52 16.42 -23.50
C GLU A 101 12.97 16.99 -22.15
N TRP A 102 12.05 17.64 -21.45
CA TRP A 102 12.24 18.02 -20.06
C TRP A 102 11.95 16.83 -19.13
N VAL A 103 12.93 16.47 -18.31
CA VAL A 103 12.82 15.39 -17.35
C VAL A 103 12.85 15.95 -15.94
N VAL A 104 11.80 15.69 -15.19
CA VAL A 104 11.71 16.00 -13.75
C VAL A 104 12.11 14.76 -12.96
N ARG A 105 13.01 14.93 -11.99
CA ARG A 105 13.44 13.86 -11.10
C ARG A 105 13.00 14.12 -9.68
N THR A 106 12.81 13.05 -8.93
CA THR A 106 12.58 13.10 -7.48
C THR A 106 13.80 12.57 -6.75
N ARG A 107 14.11 13.17 -5.60
CA ARG A 107 15.19 12.77 -4.68
C ARG A 107 14.68 12.68 -3.25
N ASN A 108 15.52 12.18 -2.35
CA ASN A 108 15.20 12.05 -0.93
C ASN A 108 13.84 11.40 -0.71
N ILE A 109 13.61 10.28 -1.41
CA ILE A 109 12.34 9.57 -1.36
C ILE A 109 12.27 8.79 -0.05
N SER A 110 11.13 8.88 0.59
CA SER A 110 10.81 8.09 1.78
C SER A 110 9.48 7.37 1.63
N TYR A 111 9.28 6.34 2.44
CA TYR A 111 8.24 5.36 2.23
C TYR A 111 7.46 5.05 3.51
N PHE A 112 6.16 4.86 3.35
CA PHE A 112 5.30 4.29 4.37
C PHE A 112 4.43 3.21 3.75
N SER A 113 4.57 1.96 4.19
CA SER A 113 3.81 0.82 3.67
C SER A 113 3.12 0.07 4.79
N ARG A 114 1.85 -0.33 4.58
CA ARG A 114 1.04 -1.10 5.54
C ARG A 114 0.08 -2.05 4.81
N LEU A 115 -0.12 -3.20 5.42
CA LEU A 115 -1.19 -4.14 5.08
C LEU A 115 -2.42 -3.79 5.93
N VAL A 116 -3.22 -2.85 5.45
CA VAL A 116 -4.48 -2.38 6.07
C VAL A 116 -5.45 -1.94 4.97
N ASN A 117 -6.72 -1.71 5.32
CA ASN A 117 -7.67 -1.09 4.39
C ASN A 117 -7.37 0.41 4.17
N ALA A 118 -8.03 1.02 3.20
CA ALA A 118 -7.79 2.41 2.83
C ALA A 118 -8.07 3.39 3.99
N ALA A 119 -9.21 3.21 4.67
CA ALA A 119 -9.61 4.08 5.78
C ALA A 119 -8.64 4.04 6.97
N GLN A 120 -7.98 2.90 7.20
CA GLN A 120 -6.93 2.78 8.21
C GLN A 120 -5.59 3.33 7.73
N PHE A 121 -5.33 3.27 6.42
CA PHE A 121 -4.07 3.74 5.85
C PHE A 121 -3.92 5.25 5.94
N GLU A 122 -4.99 5.99 5.72
CA GLU A 122 -5.01 7.46 5.76
C GLU A 122 -4.42 8.01 7.08
N PRO A 123 -5.00 7.75 8.27
CA PRO A 123 -4.44 8.28 9.51
C PRO A 123 -3.06 7.72 9.85
N LEU A 124 -2.77 6.46 9.55
CA LEU A 124 -1.46 5.88 9.83
C LEU A 124 -0.33 6.51 9.02
N SER A 125 -0.61 6.93 7.79
CA SER A 125 0.37 7.58 6.92
C SER A 125 0.73 9.01 7.34
N LEU A 126 -0.03 9.63 8.27
CA LEU A 126 0.31 10.90 8.91
C LEU A 126 1.73 10.93 9.46
N VAL A 127 2.22 9.81 9.97
CA VAL A 127 3.60 9.72 10.50
C VAL A 127 4.62 10.13 9.45
N GLU A 128 4.47 9.66 8.21
CA GLU A 128 5.40 9.99 7.14
C GLU A 128 5.14 11.38 6.56
N VAL A 129 3.88 11.75 6.37
CA VAL A 129 3.47 13.07 5.91
C VAL A 129 4.01 14.17 6.82
N HIS A 130 3.79 14.04 8.14
CA HIS A 130 4.25 14.98 9.15
C HIS A 130 5.78 15.05 9.23
N ARG A 131 6.45 13.90 9.19
CA ARG A 131 7.91 13.80 9.19
C ARG A 131 8.54 14.49 7.98
N ARG A 132 7.89 14.44 6.83
CA ARG A 132 8.35 15.08 5.60
C ARG A 132 7.98 16.57 5.52
N GLY A 133 7.22 17.06 6.48
CA GLY A 133 6.73 18.43 6.50
C GLY A 133 5.84 18.77 5.30
N LEU A 134 5.07 17.76 4.82
CA LEU A 134 4.19 17.92 3.66
C LEU A 134 3.16 19.04 3.92
N GLU A 135 2.71 19.18 5.17
CA GLU A 135 1.77 20.23 5.58
C GLU A 135 2.31 21.65 5.39
N LYS A 136 3.64 21.82 5.53
CA LYS A 136 4.31 23.13 5.44
C LYS A 136 4.97 23.38 4.08
N SER A 137 5.01 22.40 3.20
CA SER A 137 5.59 22.58 1.87
C SER A 137 4.76 23.56 1.04
N ARG A 138 5.43 24.47 0.35
CA ARG A 138 4.76 25.52 -0.44
C ARG A 138 3.97 24.93 -1.60
N GLN A 139 4.51 23.94 -2.26
CA GLN A 139 3.90 23.27 -3.40
C GLN A 139 3.92 21.76 -3.23
N VAL A 140 2.79 21.12 -3.41
CA VAL A 140 2.66 19.66 -3.37
C VAL A 140 1.88 19.17 -4.57
N ALA A 141 2.38 18.13 -5.24
CA ALA A 141 1.63 17.39 -6.23
C ALA A 141 1.40 15.95 -5.76
N ALA A 142 0.27 15.38 -6.20
CA ALA A 142 -0.07 13.97 -6.02
C ALA A 142 -0.19 13.31 -7.39
N VAL A 143 0.77 12.43 -7.72
CA VAL A 143 0.80 11.68 -8.98
C VAL A 143 0.41 10.24 -8.70
N MET A 144 -0.78 9.83 -9.15
CA MET A 144 -1.39 8.55 -8.76
C MET A 144 -2.23 7.97 -9.91
N ASP A 145 -2.60 6.69 -9.78
CA ASP A 145 -3.72 6.18 -10.57
C ASP A 145 -5.03 6.86 -10.12
N GLY A 146 -6.07 6.75 -10.87
CA GLY A 146 -7.31 7.43 -10.53
C GLY A 146 -8.20 6.71 -9.52
N ALA A 147 -7.73 5.79 -8.69
CA ALA A 147 -8.54 5.07 -7.72
C ALA A 147 -9.12 6.01 -6.65
N GLU A 148 -10.36 5.78 -6.23
CA GLU A 148 -11.08 6.66 -5.29
C GLU A 148 -10.37 6.76 -3.94
N TRP A 149 -9.81 5.66 -3.43
CA TRP A 149 -9.09 5.70 -2.15
C TRP A 149 -7.84 6.58 -2.18
N LEU A 150 -7.20 6.73 -3.35
CA LEU A 150 -6.07 7.65 -3.54
C LEU A 150 -6.52 9.11 -3.54
N GLN A 151 -7.68 9.39 -4.14
CA GLN A 151 -8.26 10.73 -4.09
C GLN A 151 -8.64 11.13 -2.65
N SER A 152 -9.17 10.17 -1.87
CA SER A 152 -9.47 10.34 -0.44
C SER A 152 -8.19 10.63 0.35
N LEU A 153 -7.13 9.83 0.13
CA LEU A 153 -5.82 10.02 0.77
C LEU A 153 -5.26 11.43 0.54
N VAL A 154 -5.35 11.94 -0.70
CA VAL A 154 -4.91 13.31 -1.01
C VAL A 154 -5.78 14.35 -0.31
N THR A 155 -7.11 14.15 -0.30
CA THR A 155 -8.03 15.04 0.40
C THR A 155 -7.73 15.10 1.89
N TYR A 156 -7.41 13.96 2.50
CA TYR A 156 -7.09 13.85 3.91
C TYR A 156 -5.80 14.58 4.28
N HIS A 157 -4.73 14.40 3.50
CA HIS A 157 -3.40 14.90 3.85
C HIS A 157 -3.11 16.29 3.31
N ARG A 158 -3.52 16.56 2.07
CA ARG A 158 -3.21 17.82 1.37
C ARG A 158 -4.26 18.14 0.31
N PRO A 159 -5.42 18.67 0.71
CA PRO A 159 -6.56 18.91 -0.19
C PRO A 159 -6.24 19.87 -1.33
N ASP A 160 -5.29 20.79 -1.13
CA ASP A 160 -4.79 21.78 -2.10
C ASP A 160 -3.69 21.24 -3.03
N ALA A 161 -3.28 19.97 -2.90
CA ALA A 161 -2.27 19.38 -3.77
C ALA A 161 -2.73 19.35 -5.23
N VAL A 162 -1.80 19.63 -6.14
CA VAL A 162 -2.02 19.46 -7.58
C VAL A 162 -2.18 17.97 -7.87
N ARG A 163 -3.38 17.56 -8.29
CA ARG A 163 -3.69 16.16 -8.62
C ARG A 163 -3.34 15.86 -10.05
N ILE A 164 -2.50 14.88 -10.26
CA ILE A 164 -2.02 14.46 -11.57
C ILE A 164 -2.35 12.97 -11.73
N LEU A 165 -3.16 12.64 -12.72
CA LEU A 165 -3.36 11.26 -13.12
C LEU A 165 -2.07 10.74 -13.73
N ASP A 166 -1.58 9.59 -13.26
CA ASP A 166 -0.40 8.97 -13.85
C ASP A 166 -0.55 8.79 -15.36
N PHE A 167 0.40 9.32 -16.13
CA PHE A 167 0.37 9.32 -17.59
C PHE A 167 0.28 7.89 -18.16
N ALA A 168 0.95 6.91 -17.55
CA ALA A 168 0.87 5.52 -17.99
C ALA A 168 -0.54 4.94 -17.78
N HIS A 169 -1.23 5.31 -16.69
CA HIS A 169 -2.61 4.88 -16.44
C HIS A 169 -3.62 5.54 -17.41
N ALA A 170 -3.47 6.83 -17.69
CA ALA A 170 -4.22 7.47 -18.77
C ALA A 170 -3.97 6.78 -20.11
N GLY A 171 -2.70 6.45 -20.39
CA GLY A 171 -2.29 5.72 -21.59
C GLY A 171 -2.90 4.32 -21.71
N GLN A 172 -3.02 3.60 -20.61
CA GLN A 172 -3.69 2.28 -20.59
C GLN A 172 -5.16 2.40 -21.00
N ARG A 173 -5.88 3.43 -20.52
CA ARG A 173 -7.29 3.68 -20.86
C ARG A 173 -7.46 4.00 -22.34
N ILE A 174 -6.63 4.86 -22.88
CA ILE A 174 -6.59 5.17 -24.32
C ILE A 174 -6.23 3.92 -25.14
N GLY A 175 -5.24 3.17 -24.70
CA GLY A 175 -4.84 1.91 -25.36
C GLY A 175 -5.97 0.86 -25.41
N GLN A 176 -6.75 0.72 -24.34
CA GLN A 176 -7.92 -0.17 -24.29
C GLN A 176 -8.97 0.23 -25.33
N VAL A 177 -9.22 1.52 -25.50
CA VAL A 177 -10.12 2.03 -26.54
C VAL A 177 -9.59 1.71 -27.93
N GLY A 178 -8.29 1.98 -28.18
CA GLY A 178 -7.68 1.65 -29.47
C GLY A 178 -7.77 0.16 -29.84
N GLN A 179 -7.53 -0.72 -28.84
CA GLN A 179 -7.66 -2.16 -29.03
C GLN A 179 -9.11 -2.60 -29.28
N ALA A 180 -10.07 -1.97 -28.64
CA ALA A 180 -11.50 -2.27 -28.86
C ALA A 180 -11.97 -1.82 -30.25
N LEU A 181 -11.46 -0.71 -30.78
CA LEU A 181 -11.82 -0.17 -32.08
C LEU A 181 -11.16 -0.92 -33.24
N PHE A 182 -9.89 -1.26 -33.12
CA PHE A 182 -9.07 -1.74 -34.25
C PHE A 182 -8.59 -3.20 -34.08
N GLY A 183 -8.93 -3.84 -32.97
CA GLY A 183 -8.51 -5.20 -32.64
C GLY A 183 -7.24 -5.25 -31.78
N GLU A 184 -7.18 -6.25 -30.91
CA GLU A 184 -6.09 -6.44 -29.94
C GLU A 184 -4.76 -6.72 -30.68
N GLY A 185 -3.72 -5.95 -30.33
CA GLY A 185 -2.35 -6.13 -30.84
C GLY A 185 -2.15 -5.70 -32.29
N THR A 186 -3.15 -5.12 -32.95
CA THR A 186 -3.02 -4.68 -34.36
C THR A 186 -2.11 -3.46 -34.51
N PRO A 187 -1.43 -3.30 -35.66
CA PRO A 187 -0.67 -2.09 -35.98
C PRO A 187 -1.52 -0.81 -35.92
N GLN A 188 -2.78 -0.89 -36.36
CA GLN A 188 -3.73 0.23 -36.34
C GLN A 188 -4.04 0.68 -34.91
N ALA A 189 -4.33 -0.25 -33.99
CA ALA A 189 -4.57 0.04 -32.57
C ALA A 189 -3.36 0.71 -31.92
N ASN A 190 -2.17 0.19 -32.20
CA ASN A 190 -0.92 0.74 -31.67
C ASN A 190 -0.61 2.13 -32.21
N GLN A 191 -0.80 2.35 -33.51
CA GLN A 191 -0.57 3.64 -34.15
C GLN A 191 -1.55 4.69 -33.61
N TRP A 192 -2.85 4.35 -33.55
CA TRP A 192 -3.87 5.24 -33.03
C TRP A 192 -3.59 5.64 -31.57
N SER A 193 -3.31 4.67 -30.72
CA SER A 193 -2.98 4.90 -29.32
C SER A 193 -1.73 5.78 -29.15
N SER A 194 -0.68 5.53 -29.93
CA SER A 194 0.57 6.32 -29.89
C SER A 194 0.34 7.76 -30.27
N GLN A 195 -0.48 8.02 -31.29
CA GLN A 195 -0.83 9.39 -31.71
C GLN A 195 -1.59 10.14 -30.60
N ARG A 196 -2.58 9.48 -29.95
CA ARG A 196 -3.36 10.09 -28.85
C ARG A 196 -2.52 10.31 -27.62
N LEU A 197 -1.59 9.40 -27.32
CA LEU A 197 -0.65 9.61 -26.20
C LEU A 197 0.30 10.77 -26.46
N HIS A 198 0.77 10.93 -27.69
CA HIS A 198 1.58 12.10 -28.07
C HIS A 198 0.77 13.39 -27.89
N GLN A 199 -0.45 13.42 -28.41
CA GLN A 199 -1.37 14.55 -28.28
C GLN A 199 -1.67 14.85 -26.80
N LEU A 200 -2.02 13.84 -26.01
CA LEU A 200 -2.27 13.98 -24.57
C LEU A 200 -1.12 14.64 -23.83
N LYS A 201 0.13 14.22 -24.16
CA LYS A 201 1.34 14.72 -23.51
C LYS A 201 1.64 16.17 -23.85
N HIS A 202 1.36 16.60 -25.09
CA HIS A 202 1.82 17.89 -25.64
C HIS A 202 0.71 18.93 -25.80
N GLU A 203 -0.54 18.50 -25.93
CA GLU A 203 -1.70 19.37 -26.20
C GLU A 203 -2.76 19.29 -25.09
N GLY A 204 -2.77 18.21 -24.31
CA GLY A 204 -3.73 17.98 -23.23
C GLY A 204 -4.90 17.07 -23.64
N PRO A 205 -5.89 16.90 -22.75
CA PRO A 205 -6.94 15.90 -22.93
C PRO A 205 -8.13 16.35 -23.79
N GLN A 206 -8.31 17.66 -24.05
CA GLN A 206 -9.55 18.22 -24.54
C GLN A 206 -10.01 17.62 -25.89
N ASP A 207 -9.14 17.65 -26.89
CA ASP A 207 -9.47 17.14 -28.22
C ASP A 207 -9.67 15.63 -28.23
N ILE A 208 -8.90 14.91 -27.39
CA ILE A 208 -9.04 13.45 -27.24
C ILE A 208 -10.40 13.12 -26.65
N LEU A 209 -10.85 13.84 -25.62
CA LEU A 209 -12.18 13.61 -25.03
C LEU A 209 -13.30 13.93 -26.02
N VAL A 210 -13.14 14.96 -26.84
CA VAL A 210 -14.11 15.27 -27.93
C VAL A 210 -14.16 14.12 -28.93
N GLU A 211 -13.02 13.61 -29.38
CA GLU A 211 -12.96 12.44 -30.28
C GLU A 211 -13.59 11.19 -29.65
N LEU A 212 -13.29 10.89 -28.42
CA LEU A 212 -13.85 9.73 -27.73
C LEU A 212 -15.37 9.82 -27.58
N ARG A 213 -15.93 11.03 -27.33
CA ARG A 213 -17.39 11.24 -27.32
C ARG A 213 -18.01 10.97 -28.70
N GLN A 214 -17.37 11.44 -29.78
CA GLN A 214 -17.83 11.17 -31.15
C GLN A 214 -17.80 9.67 -31.47
N LEU A 215 -16.73 8.99 -31.10
CA LEU A 215 -16.62 7.54 -31.25
C LEU A 215 -17.68 6.78 -30.42
N GLN A 216 -18.00 7.26 -29.21
CA GLN A 216 -19.07 6.67 -28.39
C GLN A 216 -20.44 6.82 -29.05
N GLN A 217 -20.71 7.95 -29.73
CA GLN A 217 -21.95 8.14 -30.49
C GLN A 217 -22.03 7.20 -31.69
N GLN A 218 -20.90 6.92 -32.35
CA GLN A 218 -20.81 6.00 -33.48
C GLN A 218 -20.89 4.53 -33.05
N HIS A 219 -20.42 4.20 -31.84
CA HIS A 219 -20.35 2.86 -31.30
C HIS A 219 -21.07 2.75 -29.93
N PRO A 220 -22.37 3.03 -29.85
CA PRO A 220 -23.09 3.12 -28.57
C PRO A 220 -23.11 1.80 -27.78
N GLN A 221 -22.88 0.66 -28.43
CA GLN A 221 -22.85 -0.68 -27.82
C GLN A 221 -21.46 -1.05 -27.23
N MET A 222 -20.44 -0.18 -27.41
CA MET A 222 -19.08 -0.49 -27.00
C MET A 222 -18.87 -0.07 -25.54
N GLU A 223 -19.13 -0.99 -24.60
CA GLU A 223 -19.00 -0.76 -23.14
C GLU A 223 -17.59 -0.29 -22.75
N ILE A 224 -16.54 -0.92 -23.32
CA ILE A 224 -15.14 -0.54 -23.05
C ILE A 224 -14.89 0.94 -23.35
N LEU A 225 -15.45 1.46 -24.45
CA LEU A 225 -15.30 2.87 -24.82
C LEU A 225 -16.04 3.76 -23.81
N ALA A 226 -17.29 3.40 -23.45
CA ALA A 226 -18.08 4.15 -22.48
C ALA A 226 -17.40 4.23 -21.11
N GLU A 227 -16.91 3.09 -20.60
CA GLU A 227 -16.22 3.02 -19.30
C GLU A 227 -14.93 3.86 -19.28
N ASN A 228 -14.10 3.75 -20.34
CA ASN A 228 -12.84 4.48 -20.40
C ASN A 228 -13.07 5.98 -20.62
N LEU A 229 -14.04 6.38 -21.43
CA LEU A 229 -14.43 7.78 -21.61
C LEU A 229 -14.89 8.38 -20.27
N ALA A 230 -15.83 7.75 -19.58
CA ALA A 230 -16.32 8.22 -18.29
C ALA A 230 -15.18 8.32 -17.23
N TYR A 231 -14.25 7.38 -17.24
CA TYR A 231 -13.07 7.43 -16.38
C TYR A 231 -12.18 8.64 -16.68
N LEU A 232 -11.89 8.91 -17.96
CA LEU A 232 -11.03 10.02 -18.39
C LEU A 232 -11.71 11.37 -18.17
N GLU A 233 -13.00 11.49 -18.49
CA GLU A 233 -13.78 12.72 -18.27
C GLU A 233 -13.79 13.15 -16.79
N LYS A 234 -14.03 12.19 -15.88
CA LYS A 234 -13.96 12.45 -14.43
C LYS A 234 -12.61 13.02 -13.99
N ARG A 235 -11.56 12.80 -14.78
CA ARG A 235 -10.17 13.18 -14.44
C ARG A 235 -9.54 14.15 -15.43
N GLU A 236 -10.33 14.82 -16.23
CA GLU A 236 -9.85 15.78 -17.24
C GLU A 236 -8.91 16.82 -16.64
N ALA A 237 -9.26 17.39 -15.48
CA ALA A 237 -8.42 18.36 -14.78
C ALA A 237 -7.08 17.78 -14.28
N GLN A 238 -6.99 16.45 -14.11
CA GLN A 238 -5.80 15.74 -13.67
C GLN A 238 -4.89 15.31 -14.84
N MET A 239 -5.30 15.58 -16.08
CA MET A 239 -4.57 15.21 -17.31
C MET A 239 -4.00 16.41 -18.08
N GLN A 240 -3.90 17.58 -17.44
CA GLN A 240 -3.35 18.79 -18.06
C GLN A 240 -1.80 18.71 -18.12
N TYR A 241 -1.28 17.67 -18.76
CA TYR A 241 0.14 17.34 -18.73
C TYR A 241 1.06 18.44 -19.27
N PRO A 242 0.75 19.17 -20.34
CA PRO A 242 1.58 20.29 -20.78
C PRO A 242 1.76 21.32 -19.66
N HIS A 243 0.68 21.71 -19.00
CA HIS A 243 0.69 22.66 -17.90
C HIS A 243 1.49 22.15 -16.69
N PHE A 244 1.30 20.88 -16.32
CA PHE A 244 2.05 20.28 -15.21
C PHE A 244 3.56 20.23 -15.49
N GLN A 245 3.95 19.92 -16.74
CA GLN A 245 5.35 19.91 -17.15
C GLN A 245 5.97 21.32 -17.16
N GLU A 246 5.22 22.33 -17.61
CA GLU A 246 5.65 23.73 -17.53
C GLU A 246 5.89 24.20 -16.08
N GLN A 247 5.06 23.74 -15.17
CA GLN A 247 5.24 23.95 -13.74
C GLN A 247 6.37 23.11 -13.12
N GLY A 248 7.02 22.23 -13.89
CA GLY A 248 8.08 21.34 -13.44
C GLY A 248 7.58 20.23 -12.51
N TRP A 249 6.38 19.69 -12.75
CA TRP A 249 5.88 18.51 -12.08
C TRP A 249 6.22 17.22 -12.84
N PRO A 250 6.49 16.09 -12.14
CA PRO A 250 6.51 14.79 -12.80
C PRO A 250 5.08 14.38 -13.17
N ILE A 251 4.91 13.74 -14.33
CA ILE A 251 3.60 13.27 -14.80
C ILE A 251 3.43 11.74 -14.69
N GLY A 252 4.44 11.04 -14.19
CA GLY A 252 4.42 9.59 -14.00
C GLY A 252 4.61 9.20 -12.55
N SER A 253 3.95 8.12 -12.13
CA SER A 253 3.99 7.54 -10.79
C SER A 253 5.17 6.58 -10.55
N GLY A 254 6.16 6.57 -11.42
CA GLY A 254 7.32 5.67 -11.34
C GLY A 254 8.04 5.66 -9.98
N MET A 255 7.85 6.70 -9.16
CA MET A 255 8.35 6.77 -7.79
C MET A 255 7.69 5.69 -6.91
N VAL A 256 6.36 5.55 -6.93
CA VAL A 256 5.66 4.54 -6.11
C VAL A 256 5.74 3.15 -6.68
N GLU A 257 5.82 2.99 -8.00
CA GLU A 257 6.13 1.69 -8.62
C GLU A 257 7.49 1.17 -8.15
N SER A 258 8.50 2.04 -8.16
CA SER A 258 9.83 1.74 -7.64
C SER A 258 9.79 1.46 -6.14
N ALA A 259 8.96 2.19 -5.38
CA ALA A 259 8.74 1.96 -3.95
C ALA A 259 8.15 0.58 -3.69
N ASN A 260 7.13 0.16 -4.44
CA ASN A 260 6.53 -1.17 -4.31
C ASN A 260 7.55 -2.27 -4.62
N LYS A 261 8.35 -2.12 -5.66
CA LYS A 261 9.44 -3.06 -5.98
C LYS A 261 10.47 -3.12 -4.85
N LEU A 262 10.93 -1.96 -4.39
CA LEU A 262 11.99 -1.86 -3.37
C LEU A 262 11.49 -2.27 -1.99
N VAL A 263 10.42 -1.68 -1.48
CA VAL A 263 9.95 -1.87 -0.09
C VAL A 263 9.23 -3.19 0.07
N VAL A 264 8.31 -3.51 -0.84
CA VAL A 264 7.40 -4.65 -0.71
C VAL A 264 7.95 -5.88 -1.42
N GLU A 265 8.10 -5.83 -2.75
CA GLU A 265 8.32 -7.01 -3.55
C GLU A 265 9.68 -7.65 -3.32
N ALA A 266 10.75 -6.87 -3.27
CA ALA A 266 12.10 -7.35 -3.07
C ALA A 266 12.26 -8.24 -1.82
N ARG A 267 11.41 -8.04 -0.81
CA ARG A 267 11.48 -8.81 0.44
C ARG A 267 10.32 -9.76 0.66
N LEU A 268 9.12 -9.42 0.18
CA LEU A 268 7.91 -10.17 0.47
C LEU A 268 7.41 -11.04 -0.69
N LYS A 269 7.92 -10.85 -1.91
CA LYS A 269 7.51 -11.60 -3.11
C LYS A 269 8.60 -12.51 -3.70
N GLY A 270 9.58 -12.92 -2.92
CA GLY A 270 10.57 -13.91 -3.38
C GLY A 270 9.92 -15.24 -3.74
N ALA A 271 10.56 -16.02 -4.61
CA ALA A 271 10.08 -17.33 -5.02
C ALA A 271 9.84 -18.25 -3.81
N GLY A 272 8.64 -18.83 -3.73
CA GLY A 272 8.21 -19.71 -2.63
C GLY A 272 7.98 -19.02 -1.29
N MET A 273 7.97 -17.69 -1.22
CA MET A 273 7.68 -16.96 0.01
C MET A 273 6.18 -16.83 0.21
N HIS A 274 5.72 -17.21 1.40
CA HIS A 274 4.36 -16.99 1.89
C HIS A 274 4.44 -16.45 3.31
N TRP A 275 3.66 -15.41 3.59
CA TRP A 275 3.70 -14.70 4.85
C TRP A 275 2.49 -15.01 5.73
N GLU A 276 2.72 -15.12 7.03
CA GLU A 276 1.63 -15.00 7.99
C GLU A 276 1.19 -13.53 8.02
N ARG A 277 -0.11 -13.26 7.97
CA ARG A 277 -0.67 -11.90 7.89
C ARG A 277 -0.14 -10.98 8.99
N SER A 278 -0.02 -11.51 10.21
CA SER A 278 0.50 -10.79 11.39
C SER A 278 1.97 -10.37 11.27
N HIS A 279 2.76 -11.03 10.40
CA HIS A 279 4.20 -10.76 10.22
C HIS A 279 4.50 -9.78 9.08
N VAL A 280 3.51 -9.43 8.25
CA VAL A 280 3.68 -8.52 7.11
C VAL A 280 3.98 -7.11 7.61
N ASN A 281 3.13 -6.52 8.45
CA ASN A 281 3.33 -5.16 8.94
C ASN A 281 4.64 -4.97 9.74
N PRO A 282 5.05 -5.89 10.62
CA PRO A 282 6.37 -5.86 11.24
C PRO A 282 7.52 -5.78 10.23
N MET A 283 7.49 -6.59 9.17
CA MET A 283 8.51 -6.56 8.14
C MET A 283 8.47 -5.28 7.32
N LEU A 284 7.29 -4.81 6.92
CA LEU A 284 7.11 -3.54 6.19
C LEU A 284 7.62 -2.35 7.00
N ALA A 285 7.34 -2.30 8.29
CA ALA A 285 7.81 -1.23 9.17
C ALA A 285 9.35 -1.12 9.15
N LEU A 286 10.06 -2.24 9.25
CA LEU A 286 11.51 -2.26 9.15
C LEU A 286 12.00 -1.96 7.72
N ARG A 287 11.28 -2.42 6.69
CA ARG A 287 11.59 -2.09 5.28
C ARG A 287 11.48 -0.59 5.02
N ASN A 288 10.43 0.06 5.52
CA ASN A 288 10.28 1.51 5.42
C ASN A 288 11.50 2.25 5.98
N ILE A 289 12.00 1.82 7.15
CA ILE A 289 13.19 2.44 7.79
C ILE A 289 14.43 2.28 6.91
N VAL A 290 14.74 1.06 6.48
CA VAL A 290 15.99 0.81 5.75
C VAL A 290 15.95 1.38 4.33
N CYS A 291 14.79 1.38 3.69
CA CYS A 291 14.63 1.93 2.34
C CYS A 291 14.57 3.46 2.33
N SER A 292 14.22 4.09 3.46
CA SER A 292 14.26 5.54 3.66
C SER A 292 15.56 6.03 4.31
N ASP A 293 16.56 5.16 4.44
CA ASP A 293 17.87 5.40 5.06
C ASP A 293 17.82 5.99 6.49
N ARG A 294 16.85 5.50 7.29
CA ARG A 294 16.59 6.01 8.67
C ARG A 294 16.90 5.00 9.77
N TRP A 295 17.66 3.96 9.47
CA TRP A 295 17.93 2.89 10.44
C TRP A 295 18.58 3.42 11.73
N THR A 296 19.55 4.31 11.61
CA THR A 296 20.28 4.87 12.74
C THR A 296 19.39 5.70 13.64
N ASP A 297 18.48 6.45 13.05
CA ASP A 297 17.62 7.39 13.78
C ASP A 297 16.45 6.68 14.47
N GLU A 298 15.91 5.65 13.83
CA GLU A 298 14.71 4.94 14.31
C GLU A 298 15.03 3.75 15.23
N TRP A 299 16.23 3.20 15.12
CA TRP A 299 16.62 2.05 15.94
C TRP A 299 16.55 2.29 17.47
N PRO A 300 16.94 3.45 18.00
CA PRO A 300 16.77 3.75 19.42
C PRO A 300 15.32 3.70 19.90
N LEU A 301 14.36 4.15 19.08
CA LEU A 301 12.93 4.07 19.40
C LEU A 301 12.43 2.63 19.47
N ILE A 302 12.90 1.78 18.55
CA ILE A 302 12.59 0.34 18.57
C ILE A 302 13.10 -0.29 19.87
N VAL A 303 14.34 -0.01 20.26
CA VAL A 303 14.94 -0.55 21.48
C VAL A 303 14.19 -0.09 22.73
N GLN A 304 13.82 1.19 22.77
CA GLN A 304 13.02 1.75 23.87
C GLN A 304 11.67 1.05 23.99
N GLN A 305 10.96 0.87 22.87
CA GLN A 305 9.65 0.22 22.84
C GLN A 305 9.75 -1.27 23.25
N LEU A 306 10.76 -1.98 22.77
CA LEU A 306 11.03 -3.35 23.22
C LEU A 306 11.26 -3.44 24.74
N GLY A 307 12.00 -2.46 25.29
CA GLY A 307 12.22 -2.34 26.74
C GLY A 307 10.92 -2.09 27.51
N LYS A 308 10.05 -1.19 27.02
CA LYS A 308 8.70 -0.92 27.57
C LYS A 308 7.87 -2.19 27.58
N GLN A 309 7.73 -2.87 26.44
CA GLN A 309 6.97 -4.11 26.32
C GLN A 309 7.49 -5.24 27.22
N ALA A 310 8.81 -5.36 27.38
CA ALA A 310 9.40 -6.35 28.27
C ALA A 310 9.10 -6.07 29.74
N ARG A 311 9.05 -4.80 30.17
CA ARG A 311 8.65 -4.40 31.52
C ARG A 311 7.16 -4.70 31.77
N GLU A 312 6.30 -4.34 30.83
CA GLU A 312 4.87 -4.60 30.89
C GLU A 312 4.55 -6.09 31.02
N ARG A 313 5.20 -6.94 30.20
CA ARG A 313 5.08 -8.42 30.31
C ARG A 313 5.51 -8.95 31.69
N ARG A 314 6.62 -8.42 32.24
CA ARG A 314 7.08 -8.83 33.60
C ARG A 314 6.06 -8.44 34.67
N ASN A 315 5.50 -7.23 34.57
CA ASN A 315 4.51 -6.74 35.51
C ASN A 315 3.20 -7.54 35.40
N SER A 316 2.70 -7.80 34.19
CA SER A 316 1.52 -8.63 33.95
C SER A 316 1.71 -10.06 34.48
N ASN A 317 2.86 -10.70 34.19
CA ASN A 317 3.16 -12.03 34.72
C ASN A 317 3.26 -12.06 36.25
N ARG A 318 3.80 -11.00 36.84
CA ARG A 318 3.87 -10.87 38.32
C ARG A 318 2.47 -10.74 38.91
N GLU A 319 1.62 -9.94 38.30
CA GLU A 319 0.23 -9.75 38.76
C GLU A 319 -0.60 -11.02 38.58
N GLN A 320 -0.49 -11.70 37.44
CA GLN A 320 -1.15 -13.00 37.24
C GLN A 320 -0.71 -14.04 38.30
N ARG A 321 0.58 -14.10 38.62
CA ARG A 321 1.09 -14.99 39.68
C ARG A 321 0.60 -14.57 41.05
N ARG A 322 0.38 -13.29 41.31
CA ARG A 322 -0.19 -12.77 42.55
C ARG A 322 -1.66 -13.19 42.66
N LEU A 323 -2.45 -12.99 41.61
CA LEU A 323 -3.87 -13.37 41.55
C LEU A 323 -4.05 -14.89 41.70
N ALA A 324 -3.22 -15.70 41.04
CA ALA A 324 -3.27 -17.17 41.16
C ALA A 324 -2.88 -17.71 42.54
N ARG A 325 -2.30 -16.87 43.41
CA ARG A 325 -1.97 -17.23 44.80
C ARG A 325 -3.02 -16.77 45.82
N LEU A 326 -4.02 -15.98 45.39
CA LEU A 326 -5.13 -15.63 46.26
C LEU A 326 -5.98 -16.90 46.49
N PRO A 327 -6.36 -17.22 47.75
CA PRO A 327 -7.28 -18.32 47.99
C PRO A 327 -8.59 -18.06 47.24
N GLU A 328 -9.16 -19.10 46.67
CA GLU A 328 -10.50 -18.98 46.08
C GLU A 328 -11.43 -18.41 47.16
N PRO A 329 -12.31 -17.46 46.80
CA PRO A 329 -13.29 -16.98 47.76
C PRO A 329 -14.07 -18.20 48.23
N SER A 330 -13.97 -18.48 49.53
CA SER A 330 -14.72 -19.57 50.18
C SER A 330 -16.13 -19.51 49.70
N ALA A 331 -16.65 -20.59 49.12
CA ALA A 331 -18.02 -20.67 48.69
C ALA A 331 -18.90 -20.23 49.86
N ILE A 332 -19.65 -19.17 49.65
CA ILE A 332 -20.70 -18.78 50.60
C ILE A 332 -21.61 -19.99 50.69
N PRO A 333 -21.89 -20.55 51.88
CA PRO A 333 -22.79 -21.70 52.00
C PRO A 333 -24.12 -21.34 51.32
N GLU A 334 -24.50 -22.10 50.33
CA GLU A 334 -25.80 -21.93 49.68
C GLU A 334 -26.88 -22.06 50.71
N VAL A 335 -27.63 -20.96 50.96
CA VAL A 335 -28.87 -21.02 51.67
C VAL A 335 -29.84 -21.82 50.81
N PRO A 336 -30.45 -22.91 51.29
CA PRO A 336 -31.33 -23.71 50.48
C PRO A 336 -32.49 -22.84 49.95
N PRO A 337 -32.82 -23.01 48.67
CA PRO A 337 -33.89 -22.19 48.06
C PRO A 337 -35.24 -22.53 48.70
N MET A 338 -35.95 -21.52 49.15
CA MET A 338 -37.37 -21.59 49.47
C MET A 338 -38.14 -21.91 48.19
N GLU A 339 -38.94 -22.97 48.18
CA GLU A 339 -39.76 -23.41 47.05
C GLU A 339 -40.64 -22.24 46.57
N ALA A 340 -40.37 -21.75 45.39
CA ALA A 340 -41.26 -20.88 44.66
C ALA A 340 -41.96 -21.66 43.56
N LEU A 341 -43.26 -21.59 43.56
CA LEU A 341 -44.21 -22.23 42.65
C LEU A 341 -43.84 -21.99 41.19
N SER A 342 -43.84 -23.06 40.42
CA SER A 342 -43.52 -23.12 39.00
C SER A 342 -44.57 -22.44 38.12
N GLU A 343 -44.19 -21.45 37.33
CA GLU A 343 -44.85 -21.11 36.07
C GLU A 343 -44.00 -21.60 34.89
N PRO A 344 -44.59 -22.10 33.81
CA PRO A 344 -43.84 -22.67 32.69
C PRO A 344 -43.23 -21.56 31.81
N PRO A 345 -42.07 -21.76 31.23
CA PRO A 345 -41.39 -20.75 30.42
C PRO A 345 -42.08 -20.58 29.07
N GLU A 346 -42.41 -19.33 28.78
CA GLU A 346 -42.90 -18.85 27.50
C GLU A 346 -41.75 -18.96 26.46
N LYS A 347 -42.02 -19.60 25.31
CA LYS A 347 -41.07 -19.82 24.24
C LYS A 347 -40.80 -18.50 23.50
N LEU A 348 -39.60 -17.93 23.68
CA LEU A 348 -39.07 -16.88 22.83
C LEU A 348 -38.86 -17.38 21.41
N PRO A 349 -39.15 -16.58 20.39
CA PRO A 349 -38.89 -16.95 18.98
C PRO A 349 -37.40 -17.07 18.71
N LYS A 350 -37.01 -18.12 17.99
CA LYS A 350 -35.65 -18.33 17.49
C LYS A 350 -35.32 -17.20 16.50
N GLU A 351 -34.39 -16.35 16.86
CA GLU A 351 -33.68 -15.48 15.89
C GLU A 351 -33.06 -16.36 14.81
N VAL A 352 -33.45 -16.10 13.57
CA VAL A 352 -32.85 -16.71 12.40
C VAL A 352 -31.48 -16.06 12.24
N ALA A 353 -30.43 -16.79 12.54
CA ALA A 353 -29.07 -16.36 12.27
C ALA A 353 -28.90 -16.19 10.75
N GLU A 354 -28.75 -14.96 10.28
CA GLU A 354 -28.30 -14.66 8.93
C GLU A 354 -26.92 -15.27 8.73
N LYS A 355 -26.83 -16.11 7.71
CA LYS A 355 -25.53 -16.67 7.27
C LYS A 355 -24.66 -15.53 6.79
N PRO A 356 -23.39 -15.40 7.26
CA PRO A 356 -22.48 -14.41 6.70
C PRO A 356 -22.27 -14.74 5.22
N GLU A 357 -22.47 -13.73 4.37
CA GLU A 357 -22.09 -13.79 2.96
C GLU A 357 -20.60 -14.14 2.85
N GLN A 358 -20.31 -15.25 2.20
CA GLN A 358 -18.95 -15.67 1.88
C GLN A 358 -18.38 -14.73 0.80
N SER A 359 -17.78 -13.63 1.18
CA SER A 359 -16.88 -12.89 0.31
C SER A 359 -15.52 -13.60 0.27
N GLY A 360 -15.43 -14.63 -0.55
CA GLY A 360 -14.16 -15.24 -0.89
C GLY A 360 -13.26 -14.23 -1.64
N PRO A 361 -11.93 -14.33 -1.51
CA PRO A 361 -11.03 -13.43 -2.21
C PRO A 361 -11.25 -13.53 -3.71
N ARG A 362 -11.69 -12.42 -4.34
CA ARG A 362 -11.87 -12.36 -5.79
C ARG A 362 -10.50 -12.51 -6.45
N LYS A 363 -10.34 -13.56 -7.26
CA LYS A 363 -9.16 -13.68 -8.14
C LYS A 363 -9.11 -12.43 -9.02
N PRO A 364 -7.91 -11.87 -9.27
CA PRO A 364 -7.78 -10.74 -10.18
C PRO A 364 -8.47 -11.03 -11.50
N ALA A 365 -9.26 -10.07 -12.00
CA ALA A 365 -9.95 -10.19 -13.27
C ALA A 365 -8.96 -10.58 -14.40
N ALA A 366 -9.47 -11.25 -15.44
CA ALA A 366 -8.64 -11.70 -16.56
C ALA A 366 -7.78 -10.58 -17.19
N ASN A 367 -8.27 -9.34 -17.11
CA ASN A 367 -7.66 -8.13 -17.68
C ASN A 367 -6.80 -7.33 -16.68
N HIS A 368 -6.52 -7.87 -15.49
CA HIS A 368 -5.71 -7.13 -14.53
C HIS A 368 -4.30 -6.88 -15.10
N PRO A 369 -3.75 -5.64 -15.03
CA PRO A 369 -2.46 -5.26 -15.62
C PRO A 369 -1.31 -6.18 -15.24
N TRP A 370 -1.36 -6.74 -14.04
CA TRP A 370 -0.39 -7.71 -13.54
C TRP A 370 -0.32 -9.00 -14.37
N ARG A 371 -1.44 -9.50 -14.93
CA ARG A 371 -1.46 -10.70 -15.78
C ARG A 371 -0.83 -10.48 -17.14
N ASN A 372 -0.79 -9.25 -17.60
CA ASN A 372 -0.21 -8.84 -18.88
C ASN A 372 1.25 -8.37 -18.77
N SER A 373 1.81 -8.32 -17.55
CA SER A 373 3.24 -8.04 -17.35
C SER A 373 4.09 -9.22 -17.84
N PRO A 374 5.32 -9.00 -18.33
CA PRO A 374 6.23 -10.08 -18.74
C PRO A 374 6.45 -11.13 -17.62
N ILE A 375 6.41 -10.72 -16.37
CA ILE A 375 6.54 -11.59 -15.19
C ILE A 375 5.24 -12.38 -14.94
N GLY A 376 4.06 -11.79 -15.13
CA GLY A 376 2.78 -12.47 -14.98
C GLY A 376 2.52 -13.51 -16.04
N ARG A 377 2.94 -13.28 -17.29
CA ARG A 377 2.84 -14.28 -18.38
C ARG A 377 3.66 -15.54 -18.12
N ALA A 378 4.84 -15.42 -17.53
CA ALA A 378 5.69 -16.58 -17.21
C ALA A 378 5.08 -17.48 -16.12
N LEU A 379 4.24 -16.94 -15.23
CA LEU A 379 3.60 -17.69 -14.15
C LEU A 379 2.26 -18.34 -14.53
N TYR A 380 1.65 -17.93 -15.66
CA TYR A 380 0.33 -18.42 -16.10
C TYR A 380 0.33 -19.27 -17.37
N MET A 381 1.49 -19.48 -18.02
CA MET A 381 1.58 -20.47 -19.09
C MET A 381 1.68 -21.86 -18.45
N PRO A 382 0.71 -22.77 -18.68
CA PRO A 382 0.88 -24.17 -18.29
C PRO A 382 2.09 -24.71 -19.08
N SER A 383 3.00 -25.39 -18.37
CA SER A 383 4.11 -26.09 -19.00
C SER A 383 3.53 -27.04 -20.04
N LYS A 384 4.04 -26.97 -21.28
CA LYS A 384 3.63 -27.84 -22.39
C LYS A 384 4.02 -29.33 -22.21
N ASP A 385 4.62 -29.68 -21.07
CA ASP A 385 5.19 -31.01 -20.80
C ASP A 385 4.34 -31.89 -19.89
N ALA A 386 3.05 -31.61 -19.75
CA ALA A 386 2.13 -32.50 -19.02
C ALA A 386 1.18 -33.24 -19.97
N ARG A 387 1.68 -33.75 -21.09
CA ARG A 387 1.01 -34.79 -21.91
C ARG A 387 2.08 -35.67 -22.55
N ASN A 388 2.43 -36.68 -21.82
CA ASN A 388 2.72 -38.04 -22.32
C ASN A 388 2.60 -39.01 -21.15
#